data_85b7687827d98df5b809d1fdac113045
#
_entry.id   85b7687827d98df5b809d1fdac113045
#
_cell.length_a   1.000
_cell.length_b   1.000
_cell.length_c   1.000
_cell.angle_alpha   90.00
_cell.angle_beta   90.00
_cell.angle_gamma   90.00
#
_symmetry.space_group_name_H-M   'P 1'
#
loop_
_entity.id
_entity.type
_entity.pdbx_description
1 polymer ?
#
loop_
_entity_poly.entity_id
_entity_poly.type
_entity_poly.pdbx_seq_one_letter_code
_entity_poly.pdbx_strand_id
1 'polypeptide(L)'
;MGVLFFKAIPRPAIWGHTKVRDFFGYDDFPEGIGQSWSFSAQDGEGLSTVCINGEFKGKTLKELWEKHQELFGHPGEDFPVIISLVGPEDDLSIQVHPDDEHAQKIGYKRGKNEAWFFIESDPGASIVYGQKTKNKEELQEMINQDKWDDIYKKYPVADGNFVYLPAGCLHAMGKGNVVYEIQQSTDCLLYTSPSPRDGATS
;
A
#
# COMPACT_ATOMS: atom_id res chain seq x y z
N MET A 1 2.71 31.37 -4.04
CA MET A 1 2.98 30.00 -4.50
C MET A 1 1.65 29.36 -4.86
N GLY A 2 1.53 28.72 -6.02
CA GLY A 2 0.31 28.04 -6.46
C GLY A 2 0.29 26.57 -5.99
N VAL A 3 -0.84 25.89 -6.21
CA VAL A 3 -0.97 24.45 -5.96
C VAL A 3 -0.11 23.67 -6.94
N LEU A 4 0.64 22.68 -6.46
CA LEU A 4 1.42 21.75 -7.29
C LEU A 4 0.60 20.48 -7.52
N PHE A 5 0.54 20.02 -8.77
CA PHE A 5 -0.07 18.76 -9.16
C PHE A 5 1.00 17.76 -9.56
N PHE A 6 0.81 16.51 -9.18
CA PHE A 6 1.72 15.43 -9.50
C PHE A 6 1.05 14.36 -10.35
N LYS A 7 1.81 13.78 -11.28
CA LYS A 7 1.34 12.67 -12.09
C LYS A 7 1.43 11.38 -11.25
N ALA A 8 0.30 10.67 -11.14
CA ALA A 8 0.25 9.36 -10.47
C ALA A 8 1.06 8.31 -11.24
N ILE A 9 1.64 7.37 -10.53
CA ILE A 9 2.45 6.27 -11.07
C ILE A 9 1.62 4.99 -11.05
N PRO A 10 1.33 4.35 -12.21
CA PRO A 10 0.65 3.06 -12.23
C PRO A 10 1.54 1.97 -11.65
N ARG A 11 0.97 1.14 -10.78
CA ARG A 11 1.64 -0.01 -10.14
C ARG A 11 0.93 -1.29 -10.55
N PRO A 12 1.55 -2.09 -11.41
CA PRO A 12 1.01 -3.39 -11.81
C PRO A 12 0.88 -4.33 -10.61
N ALA A 13 -0.20 -5.10 -10.59
CA ALA A 13 -0.43 -6.11 -9.58
C ALA A 13 -1.28 -7.25 -10.16
N ILE A 14 -1.01 -8.49 -9.73
CA ILE A 14 -1.73 -9.68 -10.21
C ILE A 14 -3.23 -9.66 -9.86
N TRP A 15 -3.60 -8.92 -8.82
CA TRP A 15 -4.96 -8.71 -8.34
C TRP A 15 -5.61 -7.43 -8.90
N GLY A 16 -4.90 -6.70 -9.76
CA GLY A 16 -5.37 -5.47 -10.41
C GLY A 16 -5.76 -5.74 -11.86
N HIS A 17 -6.83 -5.11 -12.32
CA HIS A 17 -7.25 -5.13 -13.72
C HIS A 17 -7.49 -3.71 -14.23
N THR A 18 -8.71 -3.19 -14.12
CA THR A 18 -9.07 -1.87 -14.64
C THR A 18 -9.66 -0.93 -13.58
N LYS A 19 -10.02 -1.42 -12.40
CA LYS A 19 -10.81 -0.68 -11.40
C LYS A 19 -10.15 0.65 -11.00
N VAL A 20 -8.85 0.69 -10.74
CA VAL A 20 -8.14 1.93 -10.41
C VAL A 20 -8.17 2.92 -11.57
N ARG A 21 -7.94 2.44 -12.80
CA ARG A 21 -8.00 3.28 -14.01
C ARG A 21 -9.38 3.87 -14.21
N ASP A 22 -10.40 3.01 -14.21
CA ASP A 22 -11.77 3.38 -14.58
C ASP A 22 -12.42 4.25 -13.51
N PHE A 23 -12.18 3.95 -12.22
CA PHE A 23 -12.74 4.70 -11.09
C PHE A 23 -12.19 6.13 -11.00
N PHE A 24 -10.88 6.31 -11.22
CA PHE A 24 -10.22 7.61 -11.08
C PHE A 24 -10.00 8.34 -12.40
N GLY A 25 -10.41 7.78 -13.54
CA GLY A 25 -10.26 8.40 -14.86
C GLY A 25 -8.80 8.52 -15.33
N TYR A 26 -7.98 7.51 -15.03
CA TYR A 26 -6.59 7.46 -15.49
C TYR A 26 -6.50 6.84 -16.89
N ASP A 27 -6.91 7.60 -17.91
CA ASP A 27 -7.00 7.10 -19.29
C ASP A 27 -5.67 6.58 -19.87
N ASP A 28 -4.54 7.03 -19.32
CA ASP A 28 -3.20 6.62 -19.73
C ASP A 28 -2.66 5.39 -18.96
N PHE A 29 -3.43 4.83 -18.02
CA PHE A 29 -3.02 3.62 -17.31
C PHE A 29 -3.30 2.38 -18.15
N PRO A 30 -2.31 1.44 -18.24
CA PRO A 30 -2.56 0.15 -18.88
C PRO A 30 -3.50 -0.72 -18.03
N GLU A 31 -3.91 -1.85 -18.57
CA GLU A 31 -4.57 -2.91 -17.80
C GLU A 31 -3.59 -3.56 -16.83
N GLY A 32 -4.11 -4.25 -15.80
CA GLY A 32 -3.30 -4.92 -14.80
C GLY A 32 -2.81 -4.01 -13.68
N ILE A 33 -3.38 -2.81 -13.54
CA ILE A 33 -3.01 -1.86 -12.48
C ILE A 33 -3.90 -2.08 -11.25
N GLY A 34 -3.31 -2.53 -10.16
CA GLY A 34 -4.01 -2.70 -8.88
C GLY A 34 -3.97 -1.47 -7.99
N GLN A 35 -2.94 -0.63 -8.14
CA GLN A 35 -2.81 0.61 -7.37
C GLN A 35 -2.13 1.70 -8.20
N SER A 36 -2.34 2.95 -7.80
CA SER A 36 -1.56 4.10 -8.27
C SER A 36 -0.84 4.76 -7.10
N TRP A 37 0.47 4.99 -7.23
CA TRP A 37 1.15 5.88 -6.30
C TRP A 37 0.88 7.32 -6.70
N SER A 38 -0.02 7.94 -5.97
CA SER A 38 -0.46 9.31 -6.23
C SER A 38 0.53 10.34 -5.70
N PHE A 39 1.29 9.97 -4.63
CA PHE A 39 2.30 10.82 -4.01
C PHE A 39 3.42 9.94 -3.45
N SER A 40 4.58 9.95 -4.09
CA SER A 40 5.73 9.12 -3.73
C SER A 40 7.05 9.83 -4.02
N ALA A 41 7.99 9.75 -3.08
CA ALA A 41 9.36 10.24 -3.21
C ALA A 41 10.38 9.08 -3.06
N GLN A 42 10.02 7.88 -3.51
CA GLN A 42 10.88 6.71 -3.42
C GLN A 42 12.08 6.81 -4.34
N ASP A 43 13.18 6.14 -3.93
CA ASP A 43 14.36 5.93 -4.75
C ASP A 43 14.08 4.97 -5.90
N GLY A 44 14.69 5.22 -7.03
CA GLY A 44 14.58 4.38 -8.23
C GLY A 44 13.88 5.09 -9.39
N GLU A 45 14.18 4.64 -10.58
CA GLU A 45 13.61 5.19 -11.80
C GLU A 45 12.09 4.96 -11.83
N GLY A 46 11.31 6.03 -12.04
CA GLY A 46 9.86 5.94 -12.12
C GLY A 46 9.14 5.71 -10.78
N LEU A 47 9.82 5.77 -9.63
CA LEU A 47 9.22 5.55 -8.31
C LEU A 47 8.89 6.84 -7.55
N SER A 48 9.33 8.00 -8.05
CA SER A 48 8.97 9.31 -7.51
C SER A 48 8.01 10.03 -8.45
N THR A 49 6.90 10.55 -7.92
CA THR A 49 5.89 11.26 -8.69
C THR A 49 6.44 12.57 -9.24
N VAL A 50 6.05 12.93 -10.46
CA VAL A 50 6.56 14.10 -11.19
C VAL A 50 5.54 15.23 -11.13
N CYS A 51 6.01 16.42 -10.78
CA CYS A 51 5.21 17.66 -10.83
C CYS A 51 4.86 18.01 -12.28
N ILE A 52 3.59 18.30 -12.56
CA ILE A 52 3.08 18.53 -13.93
C ILE A 52 2.74 19.99 -14.21
N ASN A 53 2.87 20.90 -13.22
CA ASN A 53 2.51 22.32 -13.41
C ASN A 53 3.48 23.26 -12.71
N GLY A 54 3.31 24.55 -12.98
CA GLY A 54 4.05 25.64 -12.33
C GLY A 54 5.54 25.64 -12.64
N GLU A 55 6.29 26.33 -11.81
CA GLU A 55 7.75 26.49 -11.93
C GLU A 55 8.53 25.21 -11.69
N PHE A 56 7.94 24.24 -11.00
CA PHE A 56 8.53 22.94 -10.71
C PHE A 56 8.13 21.85 -11.69
N LYS A 57 7.46 22.17 -12.77
CA LYS A 57 7.07 21.18 -13.80
C LYS A 57 8.27 20.35 -14.27
N GLY A 58 8.12 19.03 -14.24
CA GLY A 58 9.16 18.07 -14.60
C GLY A 58 10.09 17.66 -13.45
N LYS A 59 10.00 18.31 -12.29
CA LYS A 59 10.72 17.88 -11.09
C LYS A 59 10.00 16.74 -10.40
N THR A 60 10.77 15.77 -9.87
CA THR A 60 10.21 14.72 -9.04
C THR A 60 9.91 15.24 -7.63
N LEU A 61 8.98 14.60 -6.94
CA LEU A 61 8.69 14.91 -5.53
C LEU A 61 9.95 14.75 -4.67
N LYS A 62 10.77 13.75 -4.95
CA LYS A 62 12.05 13.55 -4.28
C LYS A 62 13.00 14.73 -4.48
N GLU A 63 13.16 15.20 -5.73
CA GLU A 63 13.99 16.39 -6.01
C GLU A 63 13.48 17.64 -5.28
N LEU A 64 12.15 17.81 -5.20
CA LEU A 64 11.56 18.93 -4.47
C LEU A 64 11.82 18.79 -2.97
N TRP A 65 11.67 17.59 -2.40
CA TRP A 65 11.96 17.34 -1.00
C TRP A 65 13.42 17.63 -0.61
N GLU A 66 14.35 17.21 -1.44
CA GLU A 66 15.79 17.40 -1.19
C GLU A 66 16.27 18.84 -1.39
N LYS A 67 15.71 19.55 -2.39
CA LYS A 67 16.26 20.83 -2.85
C LYS A 67 15.38 22.04 -2.54
N HIS A 68 14.12 21.79 -2.17
CA HIS A 68 13.09 22.82 -1.96
C HIS A 68 12.31 22.56 -0.67
N GLN A 69 13.04 22.33 0.43
CA GLN A 69 12.43 22.01 1.74
C GLN A 69 11.51 23.10 2.27
N GLU A 70 11.67 24.32 1.82
CA GLU A 70 10.77 25.45 2.12
C GLU A 70 9.31 25.18 1.68
N LEU A 71 9.09 24.33 0.69
CA LEU A 71 7.75 23.90 0.24
C LEU A 71 7.03 23.05 1.29
N PHE A 72 7.77 22.38 2.16
CA PHE A 72 7.29 21.37 3.11
C PHE A 72 7.45 21.82 4.58
N GLY A 73 7.88 23.05 4.84
CA GLY A 73 8.05 23.54 6.20
C GLY A 73 9.23 22.92 6.96
N HIS A 74 10.31 22.58 6.26
CA HIS A 74 11.54 22.01 6.83
C HIS A 74 11.35 20.62 7.49
N PRO A 75 10.95 19.62 6.74
CA PRO A 75 10.42 18.37 7.30
C PRO A 75 11.44 17.32 7.72
N GLY A 76 12.71 17.40 7.37
CA GLY A 76 13.72 16.38 7.73
C GLY A 76 14.29 15.58 6.54
N GLU A 77 14.97 14.45 6.83
CA GLU A 77 15.77 13.74 5.83
C GLU A 77 14.94 13.03 4.74
N ASP A 78 13.99 12.22 5.14
CA ASP A 78 13.23 11.39 4.20
C ASP A 78 11.77 11.85 4.09
N PHE A 79 11.21 11.76 2.90
CA PHE A 79 9.77 11.97 2.69
C PHE A 79 8.98 10.91 3.47
N PRO A 80 8.00 11.30 4.31
CA PRO A 80 7.49 10.41 5.36
C PRO A 80 6.54 9.33 4.88
N VAL A 81 5.83 9.52 3.76
CA VAL A 81 4.72 8.66 3.34
C VAL A 81 4.72 8.34 1.85
N ILE A 82 4.07 7.24 1.49
CA ILE A 82 3.53 7.03 0.15
C ILE A 82 2.02 7.13 0.27
N ILE A 83 1.39 7.80 -0.67
CA ILE A 83 -0.06 7.89 -0.80
C ILE A 83 -0.45 7.13 -2.06
N SER A 84 -1.34 6.15 -1.89
CA SER A 84 -1.82 5.28 -2.96
C SER A 84 -3.33 5.32 -3.09
N LEU A 85 -3.81 5.05 -4.28
CA LEU A 85 -5.18 4.63 -4.54
C LEU A 85 -5.14 3.15 -4.91
N VAL A 86 -5.88 2.32 -4.20
CA VAL A 86 -5.86 0.85 -4.33
C VAL A 86 -7.25 0.38 -4.70
N GLY A 87 -7.36 -0.47 -5.71
CA GLY A 87 -8.63 -0.99 -6.19
C GLY A 87 -8.53 -2.47 -6.56
N PRO A 88 -8.51 -3.38 -5.58
CA PRO A 88 -8.36 -4.80 -5.85
C PRO A 88 -9.62 -5.40 -6.48
N GLU A 89 -9.43 -6.15 -7.56
CA GLU A 89 -10.47 -6.93 -8.23
C GLU A 89 -10.38 -8.42 -7.86
N ASP A 90 -9.24 -8.82 -7.25
CA ASP A 90 -9.07 -10.09 -6.53
C ASP A 90 -8.52 -9.79 -5.12
N ASP A 91 -8.65 -10.75 -4.19
CA ASP A 91 -8.13 -10.60 -2.83
C ASP A 91 -6.60 -10.47 -2.84
N LEU A 92 -6.07 -9.52 -2.08
CA LEU A 92 -4.63 -9.39 -1.88
C LEU A 92 -4.09 -10.57 -1.05
N SER A 93 -2.80 -10.87 -1.24
CA SER A 93 -2.08 -11.76 -0.33
C SER A 93 -2.06 -11.19 1.10
N ILE A 94 -2.07 -12.09 2.08
CA ILE A 94 -2.00 -11.71 3.49
C ILE A 94 -0.57 -11.28 3.81
N GLN A 95 -0.43 -10.12 4.44
CA GLN A 95 0.85 -9.42 4.65
C GLN A 95 1.07 -9.08 6.11
N VAL A 96 2.35 -8.95 6.49
CA VAL A 96 2.81 -8.38 7.76
C VAL A 96 3.99 -7.47 7.48
N HIS A 97 3.92 -6.24 7.96
CA HIS A 97 5.02 -5.29 7.91
C HIS A 97 5.75 -5.21 9.25
N PRO A 98 7.08 -5.03 9.25
CA PRO A 98 7.85 -4.89 10.49
C PRO A 98 7.63 -3.53 11.16
N ASP A 99 7.89 -3.47 12.46
CA ASP A 99 8.20 -2.23 13.15
C ASP A 99 9.64 -1.75 12.82
N ASP A 100 10.02 -0.58 13.35
CA ASP A 100 11.33 0.01 13.08
C ASP A 100 12.49 -0.88 13.55
N GLU A 101 12.34 -1.52 14.71
CA GLU A 101 13.39 -2.38 15.26
C GLU A 101 13.63 -3.61 14.38
N HIS A 102 12.57 -4.27 13.93
CA HIS A 102 12.67 -5.44 13.06
C HIS A 102 13.13 -5.05 11.64
N ALA A 103 12.66 -3.93 11.12
CA ALA A 103 13.08 -3.41 9.82
C ALA A 103 14.58 -3.15 9.78
N GLN A 104 15.13 -2.51 10.83
CA GLN A 104 16.57 -2.21 10.93
C GLN A 104 17.43 -3.49 11.00
N LYS A 105 16.96 -4.54 11.66
CA LYS A 105 17.67 -5.84 11.71
C LYS A 105 17.82 -6.51 10.35
N ILE A 106 16.93 -6.19 9.40
CA ILE A 106 16.94 -6.75 8.05
C ILE A 106 17.40 -5.73 6.98
N GLY A 107 17.96 -4.59 7.41
CA GLY A 107 18.61 -3.62 6.54
C GLY A 107 17.75 -2.49 6.00
N TYR A 108 16.52 -2.33 6.49
CA TYR A 108 15.67 -1.18 6.17
C TYR A 108 15.80 -0.08 7.23
N LYS A 109 15.59 1.18 6.86
CA LYS A 109 15.67 2.33 7.78
C LYS A 109 14.54 2.34 8.80
N ARG A 110 13.35 1.93 8.39
CA ARG A 110 12.11 2.01 9.20
C ARG A 110 11.13 0.90 8.86
N GLY A 111 10.23 0.65 9.78
CA GLY A 111 9.09 -0.22 9.61
C GLY A 111 7.98 0.40 8.76
N LYS A 112 6.81 -0.22 8.73
CA LYS A 112 5.70 0.20 7.89
C LYS A 112 4.38 0.13 8.66
N ASN A 113 3.88 1.30 9.05
CA ASN A 113 2.51 1.48 9.46
C ASN A 113 1.70 2.00 8.27
N GLU A 114 0.43 1.64 8.21
CA GLU A 114 -0.48 2.03 7.14
C GLU A 114 -1.81 2.52 7.69
N ALA A 115 -2.55 3.22 6.86
CA ALA A 115 -3.92 3.59 7.14
C ALA A 115 -4.73 3.53 5.83
N TRP A 116 -5.93 2.99 5.90
CA TRP A 116 -6.85 2.84 4.79
C TRP A 116 -8.12 3.64 5.03
N PHE A 117 -8.50 4.46 4.07
CA PHE A 117 -9.81 5.08 4.00
C PHE A 117 -10.58 4.49 2.82
N PHE A 118 -11.71 3.86 3.09
CA PHE A 118 -12.54 3.19 2.09
C PHE A 118 -13.40 4.23 1.37
N ILE A 119 -13.10 4.47 0.09
CA ILE A 119 -13.84 5.40 -0.77
C ILE A 119 -15.11 4.73 -1.26
N GLU A 120 -15.00 3.46 -1.66
CA GLU A 120 -16.10 2.62 -2.12
C GLU A 120 -15.84 1.16 -1.72
N SER A 121 -16.89 0.45 -1.36
CA SER A 121 -16.82 -0.98 -1.03
C SER A 121 -18.05 -1.69 -1.56
N ASP A 122 -17.85 -2.76 -2.30
CA ASP A 122 -18.94 -3.59 -2.78
C ASP A 122 -19.70 -4.24 -1.61
N PRO A 123 -21.00 -4.55 -1.75
CA PRO A 123 -21.76 -5.28 -0.73
C PRO A 123 -21.08 -6.59 -0.35
N GLY A 124 -20.73 -6.75 0.93
CA GLY A 124 -20.04 -7.91 1.44
C GLY A 124 -18.50 -7.85 1.36
N ALA A 125 -17.93 -6.74 0.90
CA ALA A 125 -16.49 -6.52 0.95
C ALA A 125 -15.95 -6.63 2.38
N SER A 126 -14.73 -7.11 2.50
CA SER A 126 -14.10 -7.34 3.81
C SER A 126 -12.58 -7.18 3.72
N ILE A 127 -11.97 -7.11 4.89
CA ILE A 127 -10.51 -7.13 5.05
C ILE A 127 -10.11 -8.24 6.01
N VAL A 128 -8.88 -8.71 5.87
CA VAL A 128 -8.19 -9.43 6.95
C VAL A 128 -7.56 -8.39 7.88
N TYR A 129 -7.78 -8.53 9.19
CA TYR A 129 -7.18 -7.65 10.20
C TYR A 129 -6.90 -8.41 11.48
N GLY A 130 -5.64 -8.74 11.70
CA GLY A 130 -5.18 -9.51 12.85
C GLY A 130 -5.44 -11.02 12.74
N GLN A 131 -4.98 -11.73 13.75
CA GLN A 131 -5.00 -13.19 13.83
C GLN A 131 -5.88 -13.70 14.98
N LYS A 132 -6.35 -14.94 14.86
CA LYS A 132 -7.12 -15.64 15.91
C LYS A 132 -6.22 -16.39 16.88
N THR A 133 -4.99 -16.72 16.48
CA THR A 133 -4.03 -17.50 17.27
C THR A 133 -3.60 -16.76 18.54
N LYS A 134 -3.37 -17.50 19.62
CA LYS A 134 -3.07 -16.94 20.96
C LYS A 134 -1.59 -16.71 21.19
N ASN A 135 -0.74 -17.45 20.49
CA ASN A 135 0.71 -17.42 20.63
C ASN A 135 1.39 -17.81 19.32
N LYS A 136 2.72 -17.68 19.30
CA LYS A 136 3.55 -17.95 18.13
C LYS A 136 3.57 -19.43 17.74
N GLU A 137 3.53 -20.32 18.72
CA GLU A 137 3.56 -21.77 18.53
C GLU A 137 2.30 -22.25 17.80
N GLU A 138 1.13 -21.79 18.25
CA GLU A 138 -0.15 -22.08 17.60
C GLU A 138 -0.19 -21.53 16.17
N LEU A 139 0.29 -20.30 15.97
CA LEU A 139 0.40 -19.71 14.63
C LEU A 139 1.29 -20.56 13.71
N GLN A 140 2.46 -20.96 14.20
CA GLN A 140 3.40 -21.77 13.42
C GLN A 140 2.82 -23.16 13.09
N GLU A 141 2.10 -23.77 14.02
CA GLU A 141 1.44 -25.04 13.79
C GLU A 141 0.36 -24.94 12.72
N MET A 142 -0.48 -23.89 12.78
CA MET A 142 -1.53 -23.66 11.77
C MET A 142 -0.96 -23.37 10.39
N ILE A 143 0.13 -22.60 10.31
CA ILE A 143 0.85 -22.36 9.06
C ILE A 143 1.38 -23.68 8.48
N ASN A 144 2.02 -24.52 9.30
CA ASN A 144 2.55 -25.81 8.88
C ASN A 144 1.46 -26.78 8.40
N GLN A 145 0.23 -26.60 8.87
CA GLN A 145 -0.95 -27.39 8.50
C GLN A 145 -1.76 -26.78 7.36
N ASP A 146 -1.30 -25.66 6.77
CA ASP A 146 -1.98 -24.91 5.70
C ASP A 146 -3.41 -24.46 6.08
N LYS A 147 -3.63 -24.16 7.36
CA LYS A 147 -4.93 -23.74 7.91
C LYS A 147 -5.13 -22.23 7.92
N TRP A 148 -4.93 -21.60 6.79
CA TRP A 148 -4.97 -20.13 6.66
C TRP A 148 -6.29 -19.51 7.08
N ASP A 149 -7.43 -20.09 6.71
CA ASP A 149 -8.76 -19.57 7.07
C ASP A 149 -9.03 -19.57 8.58
N ASP A 150 -8.33 -20.43 9.33
CA ASP A 150 -8.43 -20.49 10.77
C ASP A 150 -7.49 -19.49 11.47
N ILE A 151 -6.47 -18.99 10.78
CA ILE A 151 -5.49 -18.05 11.33
C ILE A 151 -6.05 -16.64 11.42
N TYR A 152 -6.58 -16.10 10.35
CA TYR A 152 -6.89 -14.67 10.25
C TYR A 152 -8.35 -14.33 10.59
N LYS A 153 -8.53 -13.08 11.06
CA LYS A 153 -9.86 -12.52 11.30
C LYS A 153 -10.29 -11.71 10.08
N LYS A 154 -11.52 -11.94 9.61
CA LYS A 154 -12.16 -11.10 8.58
C LYS A 154 -13.10 -10.10 9.23
N TYR A 155 -13.08 -8.86 8.73
CA TYR A 155 -13.98 -7.80 9.13
C TYR A 155 -14.66 -7.21 7.91
N PRO A 156 -16.00 -7.04 7.94
CA PRO A 156 -16.71 -6.32 6.89
C PRO A 156 -16.28 -4.85 6.89
N VAL A 157 -16.25 -4.26 5.72
CA VAL A 157 -15.97 -2.84 5.54
C VAL A 157 -17.03 -2.20 4.64
N ALA A 158 -17.15 -0.89 4.73
CA ALA A 158 -18.07 -0.08 3.96
C ALA A 158 -17.46 1.29 3.66
N ASP A 159 -18.10 2.00 2.74
CA ASP A 159 -17.75 3.38 2.40
C ASP A 159 -17.58 4.25 3.64
N GLY A 160 -16.55 5.07 3.66
CA GLY A 160 -16.24 5.98 4.76
C GLY A 160 -15.57 5.33 5.97
N ASN A 161 -15.34 4.01 5.98
CA ASN A 161 -14.57 3.40 7.06
C ASN A 161 -13.11 3.87 7.00
N PHE A 162 -12.50 3.98 8.18
CA PHE A 162 -11.08 4.25 8.34
C PHE A 162 -10.46 3.15 9.20
N VAL A 163 -9.37 2.56 8.71
CA VAL A 163 -8.65 1.48 9.39
C VAL A 163 -7.19 1.86 9.53
N TYR A 164 -6.67 1.86 10.75
CA TYR A 164 -5.23 1.98 11.02
C TYR A 164 -4.61 0.59 11.16
N LEU A 165 -3.52 0.37 10.46
CA LEU A 165 -2.77 -0.89 10.38
C LEU A 165 -1.39 -0.70 11.01
N PRO A 166 -1.24 -0.98 12.32
CA PRO A 166 0.07 -0.90 12.95
C PRO A 166 1.02 -1.97 12.40
N ALA A 167 2.30 -1.69 12.39
CA ALA A 167 3.34 -2.67 12.13
C ALA A 167 3.13 -3.93 13.02
N GLY A 168 3.40 -5.10 12.48
CA GLY A 168 3.12 -6.39 13.13
C GLY A 168 1.68 -6.88 13.00
N CYS A 169 0.76 -6.09 12.49
CA CYS A 169 -0.61 -6.52 12.23
C CYS A 169 -0.66 -7.37 10.95
N LEU A 170 -1.24 -8.56 11.05
CA LEU A 170 -1.53 -9.41 9.89
C LEU A 170 -2.75 -8.83 9.17
N HIS A 171 -2.62 -8.51 7.88
CA HIS A 171 -3.67 -7.84 7.13
C HIS A 171 -3.69 -8.21 5.65
N ALA A 172 -4.86 -8.03 5.04
CA ALA A 172 -5.05 -8.07 3.59
C ALA A 172 -6.31 -7.30 3.21
N MET A 173 -6.29 -6.65 2.07
CA MET A 173 -7.47 -6.04 1.48
C MET A 173 -8.21 -7.08 0.64
N GLY A 174 -9.51 -7.25 0.87
CA GLY A 174 -10.35 -8.08 0.03
C GLY A 174 -10.76 -7.32 -1.24
N LYS A 175 -11.13 -8.08 -2.25
CA LYS A 175 -11.65 -7.54 -3.51
C LYS A 175 -12.89 -6.68 -3.30
N GLY A 176 -13.19 -5.84 -4.29
CA GLY A 176 -14.40 -5.03 -4.28
C GLY A 176 -14.28 -3.72 -3.52
N ASN A 177 -13.09 -3.37 -3.05
CA ASN A 177 -12.82 -2.10 -2.38
C ASN A 177 -12.17 -1.09 -3.33
N VAL A 178 -12.36 0.20 -3.05
CA VAL A 178 -11.55 1.31 -3.55
C VAL A 178 -11.06 2.10 -2.35
N VAL A 179 -9.76 2.18 -2.18
CA VAL A 179 -9.15 2.65 -0.95
C VAL A 179 -8.14 3.75 -1.22
N TYR A 180 -8.20 4.80 -0.43
CA TYR A 180 -7.12 5.75 -0.25
C TYR A 180 -6.22 5.25 0.87
N GLU A 181 -5.00 4.87 0.51
CA GLU A 181 -4.01 4.33 1.41
C GLU A 181 -2.92 5.35 1.71
N ILE A 182 -2.59 5.50 2.99
CA ILE A 182 -1.42 6.24 3.45
C ILE A 182 -0.52 5.24 4.17
N GLN A 183 0.70 5.09 3.69
CA GLN A 183 1.68 4.18 4.28
C GLN A 183 3.01 4.89 4.54
N GLN A 184 3.78 4.45 5.54
CA GLN A 184 5.13 4.95 5.75
C GLN A 184 5.99 4.67 4.52
N SER A 185 6.91 5.61 4.22
CA SER A 185 7.73 5.62 3.00
C SER A 185 8.82 4.54 3.03
N THR A 186 8.41 3.29 2.96
CA THR A 186 9.28 2.10 2.89
C THR A 186 8.58 0.99 2.11
N ASP A 187 9.36 0.17 1.41
CA ASP A 187 8.87 -1.01 0.69
C ASP A 187 9.17 -2.30 1.49
N CYS A 188 9.31 -2.18 2.80
CA CYS A 188 9.65 -3.28 3.68
C CYS A 188 8.46 -4.19 3.93
N LEU A 189 8.62 -5.47 3.61
CA LEU A 189 7.64 -6.53 3.79
C LEU A 189 8.30 -7.73 4.49
N LEU A 190 7.73 -8.17 5.63
CA LEU A 190 8.26 -9.34 6.34
C LEU A 190 7.76 -10.65 5.76
N TYR A 191 6.50 -10.71 5.38
CA TYR A 191 5.86 -11.94 4.93
C TYR A 191 4.64 -11.62 4.05
N THR A 192 4.51 -12.40 2.97
CA THR A 192 3.28 -12.54 2.22
C THR A 192 2.91 -14.01 2.17
N SER A 193 1.65 -14.36 2.45
CA SER A 193 1.17 -15.67 2.05
C SER A 193 1.14 -15.73 0.53
N PRO A 194 1.39 -16.89 -0.09
CA PRO A 194 1.10 -17.05 -1.51
C PRO A 194 -0.37 -16.66 -1.74
N SER A 195 -0.61 -15.72 -2.65
CA SER A 195 -1.94 -15.60 -3.22
C SER A 195 -2.29 -16.93 -3.89
N PRO A 196 -3.55 -17.35 -3.95
CA PRO A 196 -3.95 -18.52 -4.73
C PRO A 196 -3.44 -18.51 -6.17
N ARG A 197 -2.98 -17.34 -6.67
CA ARG A 197 -2.42 -17.14 -8.01
C ARG A 197 -0.89 -17.03 -8.04
N ASP A 198 -0.21 -16.82 -6.91
CA ASP A 198 1.26 -16.72 -6.86
C ASP A 198 1.95 -18.07 -7.19
N GLY A 199 1.23 -19.19 -7.12
CA GLY A 199 1.68 -20.50 -7.56
C GLY A 199 1.62 -20.74 -9.07
N ALA A 200 1.18 -19.78 -9.87
CA ALA A 200 1.04 -19.93 -11.33
C ALA A 200 2.22 -19.34 -12.12
N THR A 201 3.23 -18.81 -11.44
CA THR A 201 4.47 -18.30 -12.06
C THR A 201 5.69 -19.03 -11.51
N SER A 202 5.84 -20.28 -11.87
CA SER A 202 7.09 -21.03 -11.83
C SER A 202 7.38 -21.60 -13.20
#